data_76730322076f80181d519f8f9ad01e04
#
_entry.id   76730322076f80181d519f8f9ad01e04
#
_cell.length_a   1.000
_cell.length_b   1.000
_cell.length_c   1.000
_cell.angle_alpha   90.00
_cell.angle_beta   90.00
_cell.angle_gamma   90.00
#
_symmetry.space_group_name_H-M   'P 1'
#
loop_
_entity.id
_entity.type
_entity.pdbx_description
1 polymer ?
#
loop_
_entity_poly.entity_id
_entity_poly.type
_entity_poly.pdbx_seq_one_letter_code
_entity_poly.pdbx_strand_id
1 'polypeptide(L)'
;MYRELIYAARMFALGLVAVLLLIWAIASAWAQDKPEGGASWWDHPSVRACCGVADAVYADQWHILPDGSVMATVTQGTVQTAHWADALIGRTYHVPAAQVIDVPGNPTGRALLFVHPTTHNLFCFALGPMI
;
A
#
# COMPACT_ATOMS: atom_id res chain seq x y z
N MET A 1 39.47 -45.84 16.20
CA MET A 1 39.78 -44.43 15.77
C MET A 1 39.03 -44.02 14.52
N TYR A 2 39.09 -44.75 13.41
CA TYR A 2 38.41 -44.34 12.15
C TYR A 2 36.89 -44.33 12.21
N ARG A 3 36.28 -45.27 12.95
CA ARG A 3 34.81 -45.37 13.12
C ARG A 3 34.24 -44.19 13.91
N GLU A 4 34.93 -43.73 14.92
CA GLU A 4 34.49 -42.58 15.76
C GLU A 4 34.51 -41.27 14.96
N LEU A 5 35.50 -41.07 14.13
CA LEU A 5 35.59 -39.91 13.22
C LEU A 5 34.42 -39.87 12.22
N ILE A 6 34.04 -41.03 11.66
CA ILE A 6 32.92 -41.14 10.72
C ILE A 6 31.57 -40.82 11.42
N TYR A 7 31.39 -41.31 12.67
CA TYR A 7 30.20 -41.00 13.44
C TYR A 7 30.11 -39.51 13.79
N ALA A 8 31.20 -38.91 14.23
CA ALA A 8 31.25 -37.49 14.54
C ALA A 8 30.96 -36.63 13.30
N ALA A 9 31.51 -36.95 12.15
CA ALA A 9 31.26 -36.25 10.89
C ALA A 9 29.82 -36.38 10.42
N ARG A 10 29.18 -37.56 10.58
CA ARG A 10 27.76 -37.77 10.25
C ARG A 10 26.83 -36.99 11.16
N MET A 11 27.08 -36.97 12.47
CA MET A 11 26.27 -36.18 13.41
C MET A 11 26.38 -34.71 13.16
N PHE A 12 27.59 -34.22 12.81
CA PHE A 12 27.80 -32.81 12.46
C PHE A 12 27.06 -32.44 11.16
N ALA A 13 27.12 -33.28 10.14
CA ALA A 13 26.41 -33.07 8.88
C ALA A 13 24.88 -33.04 9.06
N LEU A 14 24.32 -33.96 9.88
CA LEU A 14 22.88 -33.97 10.18
C LEU A 14 22.44 -32.73 10.98
N GLY A 15 23.27 -32.29 11.94
CA GLY A 15 23.02 -31.06 12.68
C GLY A 15 23.00 -29.83 11.77
N LEU A 16 23.93 -29.74 10.85
CA LEU A 16 24.00 -28.61 9.89
C LEU A 16 22.79 -28.58 8.96
N VAL A 17 22.35 -29.72 8.45
CA VAL A 17 21.15 -29.83 7.63
C VAL A 17 19.89 -29.41 8.41
N ALA A 18 19.75 -29.84 9.65
CA ALA A 18 18.64 -29.47 10.50
C ALA A 18 18.59 -27.95 10.75
N VAL A 19 19.73 -27.32 11.01
CA VAL A 19 19.83 -25.86 11.19
C VAL A 19 19.46 -25.11 9.90
N LEU A 20 19.95 -25.56 8.75
CA LEU A 20 19.62 -24.95 7.46
C LEU A 20 18.12 -25.06 7.13
N LEU A 21 17.50 -26.22 7.41
CA LEU A 21 16.06 -26.39 7.24
C LEU A 21 15.25 -25.49 8.17
N LEU A 22 15.72 -25.30 9.41
CA LEU A 22 15.08 -24.39 10.36
C LEU A 22 15.16 -22.94 9.89
N ILE A 23 16.32 -22.50 9.42
CA ILE A 23 16.52 -21.16 8.86
C ILE A 23 15.62 -20.95 7.64
N TRP A 24 15.53 -21.97 6.76
CA TRP A 24 14.67 -21.89 5.58
C TRP A 24 13.18 -21.83 5.95
N ALA A 25 12.73 -22.60 6.94
CA ALA A 25 11.37 -22.56 7.45
C ALA A 25 11.02 -21.21 8.09
N ILE A 26 11.94 -20.61 8.85
CA ILE A 26 11.76 -19.27 9.43
C ILE A 26 11.72 -18.21 8.34
N ALA A 27 12.64 -18.26 7.36
CA ALA A 27 12.67 -17.31 6.25
C ALA A 27 11.39 -17.38 5.39
N SER A 28 10.83 -18.57 5.17
CA SER A 28 9.56 -18.72 4.44
C SER A 28 8.35 -18.24 5.23
N ALA A 29 8.34 -18.38 6.57
CA ALA A 29 7.29 -17.84 7.43
C ALA A 29 7.26 -16.29 7.39
N TRP A 30 8.43 -15.65 7.37
CA TRP A 30 8.53 -14.19 7.27
C TRP A 30 8.13 -13.65 5.88
N ALA A 31 8.20 -14.49 4.83
CA ALA A 31 7.74 -14.13 3.49
C ALA A 31 6.21 -14.17 3.33
N GLN A 32 5.48 -14.76 4.28
CA GLN A 32 4.02 -14.88 4.26
C GLN A 32 3.28 -13.73 4.97
N ASP A 33 3.98 -12.89 5.74
CA ASP A 33 3.40 -11.73 6.43
C ASP A 33 3.33 -10.47 5.55
N LYS A 34 3.10 -10.62 4.25
CA LYS A 34 2.54 -9.51 3.48
C LYS A 34 1.05 -9.49 3.77
N PRO A 35 0.52 -8.42 4.38
CA PRO A 35 -0.92 -8.31 4.57
C PRO A 35 -1.60 -8.48 3.21
N GLU A 36 -2.39 -9.54 3.09
CA GLU A 36 -3.18 -9.80 1.89
C GLU A 36 -4.01 -8.56 1.61
N GLY A 37 -3.77 -7.91 0.47
CA GLY A 37 -4.49 -6.74 -0.01
C GLY A 37 -3.70 -5.43 -0.08
N GLY A 38 -2.81 -5.12 0.87
CA GLY A 38 -2.15 -3.80 0.91
C GLY A 38 -1.20 -3.55 -0.28
N ALA A 39 -0.27 -4.46 -0.53
CA ALA A 39 0.71 -4.31 -1.60
C ALA A 39 0.09 -4.47 -2.99
N SER A 40 -0.89 -5.35 -3.16
CA SER A 40 -1.55 -5.58 -4.44
C SER A 40 -2.42 -4.40 -4.90
N TRP A 41 -3.01 -3.64 -3.97
CA TRP A 41 -3.81 -2.48 -4.32
C TRP A 41 -2.96 -1.36 -4.92
N TRP A 42 -1.82 -1.04 -4.29
CA TRP A 42 -0.88 -0.02 -4.80
C TRP A 42 -0.26 -0.41 -6.15
N ASP A 43 -0.13 -1.70 -6.42
CA ASP A 43 0.39 -2.23 -7.67
C ASP A 43 -0.66 -2.34 -8.78
N HIS A 44 -1.95 -2.13 -8.48
CA HIS A 44 -3.00 -2.16 -9.49
C HIS A 44 -2.75 -1.09 -10.57
N PRO A 45 -2.85 -1.42 -11.87
CA PRO A 45 -2.52 -0.48 -12.96
C PRO A 45 -3.22 0.87 -12.87
N SER A 46 -4.50 0.89 -12.49
CA SER A 46 -5.27 2.12 -12.31
C SER A 46 -4.75 2.98 -11.16
N VAL A 47 -4.27 2.37 -10.08
CA VAL A 47 -3.70 3.06 -8.92
C VAL A 47 -2.30 3.57 -9.26
N ARG A 48 -1.47 2.75 -9.88
CA ARG A 48 -0.12 3.14 -10.31
C ARG A 48 -0.11 4.29 -11.31
N ALA A 49 -1.08 4.34 -12.21
CA ALA A 49 -1.24 5.44 -13.15
C ALA A 49 -1.47 6.79 -12.43
N CYS A 50 -2.08 6.77 -11.25
CA CYS A 50 -2.31 7.94 -10.42
C CYS A 50 -1.14 8.28 -9.51
N CYS A 51 -0.48 7.25 -8.95
CA CYS A 51 0.55 7.41 -7.92
C CYS A 51 1.93 7.81 -8.45
N GLY A 52 2.19 7.83 -9.77
CA GLY A 52 3.53 7.93 -10.34
C GLY A 52 4.35 9.15 -9.89
N VAL A 53 3.69 10.29 -9.66
CA VAL A 53 4.30 11.56 -9.17
C VAL A 53 3.41 12.27 -8.15
N ALA A 54 2.32 11.62 -7.73
CA ALA A 54 1.32 12.16 -6.82
C ALA A 54 1.47 11.56 -5.43
N ASP A 55 1.17 12.36 -4.43
CA ASP A 55 1.01 11.91 -3.05
C ASP A 55 -0.49 11.80 -2.71
N ALA A 56 -0.82 10.85 -1.85
CA ALA A 56 -2.18 10.63 -1.39
C ALA A 56 -2.49 11.48 -0.16
N VAL A 57 -3.62 12.19 -0.20
CA VAL A 57 -4.18 12.93 0.93
C VAL A 57 -5.57 12.41 1.26
N TYR A 58 -5.97 12.47 2.52
CA TYR A 58 -7.30 12.02 2.94
C TYR A 58 -8.39 13.02 2.58
N ALA A 59 -9.49 12.52 2.01
CA ALA A 59 -10.64 13.31 1.58
C ALA A 59 -11.96 12.64 1.97
N ASP A 60 -12.21 12.52 3.27
CA ASP A 60 -13.37 11.78 3.80
C ASP A 60 -14.71 12.51 3.58
N GLN A 61 -14.69 13.79 3.23
CA GLN A 61 -15.89 14.54 2.85
C GLN A 61 -16.00 14.55 1.33
N TRP A 62 -16.81 13.66 0.79
CA TRP A 62 -17.01 13.56 -0.64
C TRP A 62 -18.44 13.15 -1.01
N HIS A 63 -18.86 13.49 -2.23
CA HIS A 63 -20.12 13.05 -2.78
C HIS A 63 -20.03 12.91 -4.31
N ILE A 64 -20.77 11.95 -4.85
CA ILE A 64 -20.85 11.70 -6.27
C ILE A 64 -21.93 12.61 -6.87
N LEU A 65 -21.59 13.25 -7.99
CA LEU A 65 -22.52 14.05 -8.78
C LEU A 65 -23.26 13.17 -9.80
N PRO A 66 -24.39 13.64 -10.36
CA PRO A 66 -25.19 12.85 -11.32
C PRO A 66 -24.43 12.43 -12.60
N ASP A 67 -23.37 13.13 -12.97
CA ASP A 67 -22.50 12.81 -14.11
C ASP A 67 -21.39 11.82 -13.78
N GLY A 68 -21.37 11.30 -12.55
CA GLY A 68 -20.33 10.37 -12.07
C GLY A 68 -19.04 11.05 -11.61
N SER A 69 -18.93 12.37 -11.72
CA SER A 69 -17.83 13.12 -11.12
C SER A 69 -17.98 13.17 -9.59
N VAL A 70 -16.91 13.53 -8.89
CA VAL A 70 -16.89 13.59 -7.42
C VAL A 70 -16.42 14.96 -6.96
N MET A 71 -17.13 15.53 -5.98
CA MET A 71 -16.62 16.63 -5.18
C MET A 71 -16.00 16.06 -3.92
N ALA A 72 -14.71 16.30 -3.70
CA ALA A 72 -13.97 15.76 -2.57
C ALA A 72 -13.18 16.86 -1.86
N THR A 73 -13.33 16.94 -0.54
CA THR A 73 -12.66 17.92 0.30
C THR A 73 -11.56 17.24 1.11
N VAL A 74 -10.37 17.82 1.08
CA VAL A 74 -9.24 17.35 1.88
C VAL A 74 -9.56 17.55 3.35
N THR A 75 -9.56 16.44 4.11
CA THR A 75 -9.91 16.46 5.54
C THR A 75 -8.69 16.29 6.43
N GLN A 76 -7.64 15.71 5.91
CA GLN A 76 -6.39 15.49 6.61
C GLN A 76 -5.22 15.47 5.62
N GLY A 77 -4.03 15.81 6.08
CA GLY A 77 -2.80 15.81 5.29
C GLY A 77 -2.41 14.44 4.74
N THR A 78 -1.18 14.28 4.31
CA THR A 78 -0.72 13.07 3.61
C THR A 78 -0.88 11.80 4.43
N VAL A 79 -1.10 10.68 3.73
CA VAL A 79 -1.01 9.32 4.28
C VAL A 79 0.40 9.03 4.81
N GLN A 80 1.39 9.71 4.25
CA GLN A 80 2.77 9.74 4.73
C GLN A 80 3.04 11.04 5.49
N THR A 81 4.04 11.08 6.36
CA THR A 81 4.36 12.16 7.30
C THR A 81 4.83 13.49 6.68
N ALA A 82 4.45 13.79 5.46
CA ALA A 82 4.83 15.01 4.76
C ALA A 82 3.87 16.17 5.07
N HIS A 83 4.35 17.21 5.72
CA HIS A 83 3.54 18.37 6.17
C HIS A 83 3.07 19.31 5.05
N TRP A 84 3.53 19.12 3.79
CA TRP A 84 3.14 20.00 2.69
C TRP A 84 1.62 20.00 2.41
N ALA A 85 0.97 18.88 2.68
CA ALA A 85 -0.46 18.73 2.44
C ALA A 85 -1.35 19.39 3.49
N ASP A 86 -0.79 19.85 4.61
CA ASP A 86 -1.56 20.54 5.65
C ASP A 86 -2.18 21.83 5.11
N ALA A 87 -1.52 22.49 4.15
CA ALA A 87 -2.05 23.66 3.44
C ALA A 87 -3.25 23.36 2.53
N LEU A 88 -3.51 22.09 2.23
CA LEU A 88 -4.65 21.66 1.40
C LEU A 88 -5.90 21.34 2.23
N ILE A 89 -5.81 21.23 3.55
CA ILE A 89 -6.93 20.89 4.41
C ILE A 89 -8.04 21.93 4.22
N GLY A 90 -9.26 21.43 3.96
CA GLY A 90 -10.43 22.25 3.62
C GLY A 90 -10.57 22.61 2.14
N ARG A 91 -9.56 22.32 1.30
CA ARG A 91 -9.65 22.53 -0.14
C ARG A 91 -10.53 21.46 -0.77
N THR A 92 -11.45 21.88 -1.64
CA THR A 92 -12.34 21.00 -2.39
C THR A 92 -11.86 20.87 -3.82
N TYR A 93 -11.86 19.63 -4.32
CA TYR A 93 -11.51 19.27 -5.70
C TYR A 93 -12.74 18.73 -6.42
N HIS A 94 -12.94 19.17 -7.67
CA HIS A 94 -13.83 18.53 -8.60
C HIS A 94 -13.07 17.46 -9.36
N VAL A 95 -13.44 16.21 -9.17
CA VAL A 95 -12.81 15.04 -9.77
C VAL A 95 -13.64 14.55 -10.93
N PRO A 96 -13.18 14.64 -12.17
CA PRO A 96 -13.88 14.06 -13.31
C PRO A 96 -14.11 12.56 -13.14
N ALA A 97 -15.23 12.03 -13.64
CA ALA A 97 -15.56 10.61 -13.53
C ALA A 97 -14.42 9.68 -14.04
N ALA A 98 -13.72 10.09 -15.10
CA ALA A 98 -12.58 9.33 -15.65
C ALA A 98 -11.35 9.24 -14.71
N GLN A 99 -11.28 10.10 -13.67
CA GLN A 99 -10.21 10.11 -12.68
C GLN A 99 -10.64 9.47 -11.34
N VAL A 100 -11.84 8.92 -11.26
CA VAL A 100 -12.30 8.16 -10.10
C VAL A 100 -11.83 6.72 -10.24
N ILE A 101 -11.10 6.25 -9.22
CA ILE A 101 -10.62 4.87 -9.15
C ILE A 101 -11.62 4.05 -8.33
N ASP A 102 -12.22 3.07 -8.95
CA ASP A 102 -13.07 2.06 -8.30
C ASP A 102 -12.32 0.72 -8.25
N VAL A 103 -11.28 0.66 -7.44
CA VAL A 103 -10.50 -0.56 -7.19
C VAL A 103 -10.73 -0.99 -5.76
N PRO A 104 -11.39 -2.14 -5.54
CA PRO A 104 -11.64 -2.63 -4.19
C PRO A 104 -10.33 -2.96 -3.46
N GLY A 105 -10.36 -2.86 -2.14
CA GLY A 105 -9.21 -3.22 -1.29
C GLY A 105 -8.27 -2.05 -0.97
N ASN A 106 -8.74 -0.81 -1.09
CA ASN A 106 -8.01 0.36 -0.56
C ASN A 106 -7.58 0.11 0.90
N PRO A 107 -6.26 -0.03 1.17
CA PRO A 107 -5.76 -0.48 2.47
C PRO A 107 -5.94 0.56 3.58
N THR A 108 -6.18 1.82 3.22
CA THR A 108 -6.38 2.88 4.21
C THR A 108 -7.78 2.87 4.82
N GLY A 109 -8.74 2.21 4.15
CA GLY A 109 -10.16 2.24 4.55
C GLY A 109 -10.80 3.63 4.48
N ARG A 110 -10.17 4.59 3.78
CA ARG A 110 -10.60 6.00 3.68
C ARG A 110 -10.51 6.48 2.23
N ALA A 111 -11.26 7.51 1.88
CA ALA A 111 -11.15 8.12 0.56
C ALA A 111 -9.83 8.90 0.41
N LEU A 112 -9.22 8.79 -0.76
CA LEU A 112 -7.92 9.37 -1.07
C LEU A 112 -7.99 10.24 -2.33
N LEU A 113 -7.45 11.46 -2.24
CA LEU A 113 -7.10 12.28 -3.39
C LEU A 113 -5.60 12.13 -3.69
N PHE A 114 -5.26 11.89 -4.93
CA PHE A 114 -3.88 11.87 -5.41
C PHE A 114 -3.57 13.21 -6.06
N VAL A 115 -2.70 13.98 -5.45
CA VAL A 115 -2.35 15.34 -5.87
C VAL A 115 -0.84 15.51 -5.99
N HIS A 116 -0.41 16.36 -6.90
CA HIS A 116 1.01 16.67 -7.05
C HIS A 116 1.50 17.51 -5.87
N PRO A 117 2.59 17.16 -5.20
CA PRO A 117 3.04 17.83 -3.98
C PRO A 117 3.41 19.30 -4.17
N THR A 118 3.88 19.69 -5.36
CA THR A 118 4.30 21.06 -5.65
C THR A 118 3.23 21.89 -6.35
N THR A 119 2.57 21.32 -7.39
CA THR A 119 1.60 22.06 -8.19
C THR A 119 0.18 21.95 -7.64
N HIS A 120 -0.08 21.01 -6.75
CA HIS A 120 -1.38 20.69 -6.19
C HIS A 120 -2.43 20.28 -7.25
N ASN A 121 -1.95 19.85 -8.42
CA ASN A 121 -2.83 19.33 -9.47
C ASN A 121 -3.38 17.96 -9.07
N LEU A 122 -4.67 17.78 -9.34
CA LEU A 122 -5.35 16.51 -9.13
C LEU A 122 -4.95 15.51 -10.22
N PHE A 123 -4.71 14.26 -9.81
CA PHE A 123 -4.53 13.12 -10.71
C PHE A 123 -5.72 12.17 -10.66
N CYS A 124 -6.09 11.71 -9.47
CA CYS A 124 -7.14 10.73 -9.28
C CYS A 124 -7.76 10.85 -7.89
N PHE A 125 -8.92 10.18 -7.74
CA PHE A 125 -9.61 9.99 -6.47
C PHE A 125 -9.96 8.52 -6.29
N ALA A 126 -9.54 7.94 -5.18
CA ALA A 126 -9.92 6.59 -4.79
C ALA A 126 -11.07 6.65 -3.78
N LEU A 127 -12.16 5.97 -4.13
CA LEU A 127 -13.32 5.85 -3.25
C LEU A 127 -12.93 5.20 -1.91
N GLY A 128 -13.42 5.75 -0.83
CA GLY A 128 -13.43 5.10 0.46
C GLY A 128 -14.57 4.07 0.55
N PRO A 129 -14.61 3.24 1.60
CA PRO A 129 -15.76 2.39 1.83
C PRO A 129 -17.00 3.27 1.97
N MET A 130 -18.04 2.96 1.19
CA MET A 130 -19.35 3.56 1.40
C MET A 130 -19.90 3.00 2.70
N ILE A 131 -20.09 3.86 3.66
CA ILE A 131 -20.74 3.56 4.94
C ILE A 131 -22.24 3.70 4.75
#